data_a27e7868180c04b94800ad9257445293
#
_entry.id   a27e7868180c04b94800ad9257445293
#
_cell.length_a   1.000
_cell.length_b   1.000
_cell.length_c   1.000
_cell.angle_alpha   90.00
_cell.angle_beta   90.00
_cell.angle_gamma   90.00
#
_symmetry.space_group_name_H-M   'P 1'
#
loop_
_entity.id
_entity.type
_entity.pdbx_description
1 polymer ?
#
loop_
_entity_poly.entity_id
_entity_poly.type
_entity_poly.pdbx_seq_one_letter_code
_entity_poly.pdbx_strand_id
1 'polypeptide(L)'
;TDSVEARARFAKGTKYVRGASISPSGARAAIEFRGEILTVPAEKGEPRNLTNTVGANERDPSWSPDGKTIAYFSDASGEYELHLAPQGGKGEVKKHKLTGSGFYSNPVWSRDSKKIVFADNSDSLWLFDVESGKQTKIVEPKYGLSRGIKVSSWSPDSKWVTYAMDTP
;
A
#
# COMPACT_ATOMS: atom_id res chain seq x y z
N THR A 1 -29.44 -29.06 -3.91
CA THR A 1 -29.91 -27.77 -4.50
C THR A 1 -29.13 -26.67 -3.79
N ASP A 2 -28.23 -26.00 -4.51
CA ASP A 2 -27.45 -24.90 -3.94
C ASP A 2 -28.39 -23.81 -3.47
N SER A 3 -28.15 -23.32 -2.26
CA SER A 3 -28.86 -22.16 -1.70
C SER A 3 -28.76 -20.99 -2.69
N VAL A 4 -29.85 -20.29 -2.91
CA VAL A 4 -29.89 -19.08 -3.77
C VAL A 4 -28.86 -18.05 -3.34
N GLU A 5 -28.51 -18.03 -2.05
CA GLU A 5 -27.51 -17.15 -1.46
C GLU A 5 -26.06 -17.50 -1.85
N ALA A 6 -25.80 -18.76 -2.20
CA ALA A 6 -24.48 -19.24 -2.64
C ALA A 6 -24.21 -19.02 -4.15
N ARG A 7 -25.20 -18.59 -4.93
CA ARG A 7 -25.02 -18.34 -6.35
C ARG A 7 -24.22 -17.06 -6.61
N ALA A 8 -23.35 -17.13 -7.63
CA ALA A 8 -22.63 -15.96 -8.10
C ALA A 8 -23.61 -14.85 -8.51
N ARG A 9 -23.45 -13.66 -7.95
CA ARG A 9 -24.31 -12.50 -8.23
C ARG A 9 -23.50 -11.21 -8.25
N PHE A 10 -23.95 -10.27 -9.04
CA PHE A 10 -23.41 -8.91 -8.97
C PHE A 10 -23.82 -8.24 -7.65
N ALA A 11 -22.85 -7.78 -6.87
CA ALA A 11 -23.10 -7.05 -5.65
C ALA A 11 -22.51 -5.63 -5.75
N LYS A 12 -23.25 -4.64 -5.26
CA LYS A 12 -22.72 -3.27 -5.11
C LYS A 12 -21.68 -3.26 -4.00
N GLY A 13 -20.41 -3.01 -4.39
CA GLY A 13 -19.26 -3.14 -3.51
C GLY A 13 -18.61 -1.84 -3.06
N THR A 14 -19.09 -0.67 -3.51
CA THR A 14 -18.43 0.63 -3.27
C THR A 14 -18.16 0.93 -1.80
N LYS A 15 -19.02 0.49 -0.89
CA LYS A 15 -18.84 0.65 0.57
C LYS A 15 -17.65 -0.12 1.15
N TYR A 16 -17.07 -1.04 0.38
CA TYR A 16 -15.92 -1.85 0.81
C TYR A 16 -14.58 -1.34 0.24
N VAL A 17 -14.60 -0.29 -0.58
CA VAL A 17 -13.40 0.41 -1.03
C VAL A 17 -12.87 1.25 0.13
N ARG A 18 -11.62 1.02 0.52
CA ARG A 18 -10.97 1.75 1.63
C ARG A 18 -9.86 2.67 1.15
N GLY A 19 -9.00 2.18 0.28
CA GLY A 19 -7.86 2.92 -0.25
C GLY A 19 -7.80 2.83 -1.77
N ALA A 20 -7.20 3.84 -2.41
CA ALA A 20 -6.96 3.82 -3.84
C ALA A 20 -5.71 4.62 -4.20
N SER A 21 -5.01 4.17 -5.23
CA SER A 21 -3.87 4.85 -5.84
C SER A 21 -4.01 4.84 -7.35
N ILE A 22 -3.88 6.01 -7.96
CA ILE A 22 -3.99 6.16 -9.42
C ILE A 22 -2.61 5.90 -10.05
N SER A 23 -2.57 5.17 -11.15
CA SER A 23 -1.33 4.99 -11.92
C SER A 23 -0.81 6.34 -12.45
N PRO A 24 0.50 6.51 -12.61
CA PRO A 24 1.07 7.76 -13.11
C PRO A 24 0.53 8.20 -14.48
N SER A 25 0.12 7.24 -15.31
CA SER A 25 -0.49 7.49 -16.62
C SER A 25 -1.99 7.83 -16.55
N GLY A 26 -2.63 7.67 -15.38
CA GLY A 26 -4.08 7.79 -15.22
C GLY A 26 -4.88 6.63 -15.82
N ALA A 27 -4.24 5.65 -16.45
CA ALA A 27 -4.93 4.57 -17.17
C ALA A 27 -5.59 3.54 -16.24
N ARG A 28 -5.10 3.38 -15.02
CA ARG A 28 -5.64 2.42 -14.03
C ARG A 28 -5.58 3.00 -12.62
N ALA A 29 -6.40 2.45 -11.74
CA ALA A 29 -6.31 2.66 -10.30
C ALA A 29 -6.07 1.32 -9.61
N ALA A 30 -5.21 1.29 -8.58
CA ALA A 30 -5.15 0.22 -7.61
C ALA A 30 -6.13 0.54 -6.48
N ILE A 31 -6.96 -0.40 -6.09
CA ILE A 31 -8.04 -0.22 -5.13
C ILE A 31 -7.95 -1.31 -4.07
N GLU A 32 -7.99 -0.91 -2.82
CA GLU A 32 -8.22 -1.83 -1.70
C GLU A 32 -9.69 -2.18 -1.60
N PHE A 33 -10.01 -3.46 -1.73
CA PHE A 33 -11.37 -3.95 -1.70
C PHE A 33 -11.45 -5.28 -0.95
N ARG A 34 -12.06 -5.27 0.23
CA ARG A 34 -12.31 -6.46 1.08
C ARG A 34 -11.05 -7.27 1.40
N GLY A 35 -9.93 -6.59 1.63
CA GLY A 35 -8.65 -7.22 1.92
C GLY A 35 -7.86 -7.69 0.71
N GLU A 36 -8.30 -7.36 -0.49
CA GLU A 36 -7.61 -7.64 -1.73
C GLU A 36 -7.22 -6.35 -2.45
N ILE A 37 -6.17 -6.38 -3.25
CA ILE A 37 -5.80 -5.28 -4.12
C ILE A 37 -6.25 -5.58 -5.56
N LEU A 38 -7.15 -4.76 -6.05
CA LEU A 38 -7.65 -4.82 -7.41
C LEU A 38 -7.05 -3.70 -8.25
N THR A 39 -6.76 -3.95 -9.51
CA THR A 39 -6.48 -2.87 -10.48
C THR A 39 -7.65 -2.71 -11.44
N VAL A 40 -8.17 -1.48 -11.53
CA VAL A 40 -9.35 -1.14 -12.32
C VAL A 40 -8.94 -0.14 -13.41
N PRO A 41 -9.32 -0.36 -14.68
CA PRO A 41 -9.05 0.59 -15.75
C PRO A 41 -9.92 1.85 -15.61
N ALA A 42 -9.41 3.00 -16.05
CA ALA A 42 -10.14 4.27 -16.05
C ALA A 42 -11.31 4.28 -17.05
N GLU A 43 -11.13 3.64 -18.20
CA GLU A 43 -12.15 3.62 -19.26
C GLU A 43 -12.53 2.19 -19.64
N LYS A 44 -11.83 1.61 -20.62
CA LYS A 44 -12.12 0.29 -21.18
C LYS A 44 -11.16 -0.76 -20.64
N GLY A 45 -11.68 -1.96 -20.40
CA GLY A 45 -10.90 -3.10 -19.94
C GLY A 45 -11.51 -3.75 -18.70
N GLU A 46 -10.89 -4.81 -18.23
CA GLU A 46 -11.38 -5.58 -17.09
C GLU A 46 -10.62 -5.24 -15.81
N PRO A 47 -11.30 -5.21 -14.67
CA PRO A 47 -10.66 -5.26 -13.36
C PRO A 47 -9.81 -6.52 -13.23
N ARG A 48 -8.69 -6.41 -12.52
CA ARG A 48 -7.82 -7.55 -12.21
C ARG A 48 -7.63 -7.62 -10.72
N ASN A 49 -7.77 -8.80 -10.14
CA ASN A 49 -7.31 -9.04 -8.78
C ASN A 49 -5.78 -9.22 -8.83
N LEU A 50 -5.05 -8.31 -8.17
CA LEU A 50 -3.59 -8.31 -8.18
C LEU A 50 -3.04 -9.33 -7.17
N THR A 51 -3.70 -9.49 -6.04
CA THR A 51 -3.23 -10.30 -4.91
C THR A 51 -3.81 -11.70 -4.92
N ASN A 52 -5.13 -11.84 -5.02
CA ASN A 52 -5.86 -13.10 -5.06
C ASN A 52 -5.39 -14.09 -3.97
N THR A 53 -5.23 -13.60 -2.75
CA THR A 53 -4.65 -14.33 -1.62
C THR A 53 -5.74 -14.71 -0.63
N VAL A 54 -6.05 -15.99 -0.53
CA VAL A 54 -7.09 -16.48 0.38
C VAL A 54 -6.62 -16.33 1.83
N GLY A 55 -7.43 -15.66 2.65
CA GLY A 55 -7.20 -15.53 4.10
C GLY A 55 -6.18 -14.46 4.50
N ALA A 56 -5.66 -13.70 3.53
CA ALA A 56 -4.83 -12.54 3.80
C ALA A 56 -5.63 -11.24 3.72
N ASN A 57 -5.10 -10.20 4.36
CA ASN A 57 -5.64 -8.86 4.29
C ASN A 57 -4.59 -7.92 3.69
N GLU A 58 -4.81 -7.54 2.45
CA GLU A 58 -3.96 -6.58 1.74
C GLU A 58 -4.58 -5.19 1.80
N ARG A 59 -3.72 -4.18 2.01
CA ARG A 59 -4.17 -2.82 2.26
C ARG A 59 -3.18 -1.76 1.80
N ASP A 60 -3.69 -0.53 1.74
CA ASP A 60 -2.94 0.69 1.42
C ASP A 60 -2.13 0.59 0.12
N PRO A 61 -2.75 0.31 -1.04
CA PRO A 61 -2.02 0.24 -2.30
C PRO A 61 -1.43 1.59 -2.69
N SER A 62 -0.18 1.59 -3.12
CA SER A 62 0.52 2.78 -3.59
C SER A 62 1.28 2.48 -4.88
N TRP A 63 0.98 3.23 -5.92
CA TRP A 63 1.60 3.05 -7.23
C TRP A 63 2.93 3.79 -7.32
N SER A 64 3.98 3.11 -7.81
CA SER A 64 5.27 3.75 -8.02
C SER A 64 5.20 4.82 -9.11
N PRO A 65 5.92 5.93 -9.01
CA PRO A 65 5.93 7.00 -10.02
C PRO A 65 6.37 6.56 -11.43
N ASP A 66 7.18 5.51 -11.55
CA ASP A 66 7.56 4.92 -12.83
C ASP A 66 6.48 4.03 -13.46
N GLY A 67 5.37 3.80 -12.74
CA GLY A 67 4.23 3.01 -13.20
C GLY A 67 4.43 1.50 -13.23
N LYS A 68 5.55 0.97 -12.73
CA LYS A 68 5.88 -0.45 -12.86
C LYS A 68 5.45 -1.32 -11.70
N THR A 69 5.39 -0.74 -10.50
CA THR A 69 5.22 -1.46 -9.24
C THR A 69 4.08 -0.89 -8.42
N ILE A 70 3.37 -1.76 -7.74
CA ILE A 70 2.39 -1.40 -6.71
C ILE A 70 2.91 -1.92 -5.38
N ALA A 71 3.09 -1.02 -4.41
CA ALA A 71 3.40 -1.35 -3.02
C ALA A 71 2.10 -1.51 -2.25
N TYR A 72 2.03 -2.46 -1.33
CA TYR A 72 0.93 -2.66 -0.40
C TYR A 72 1.42 -3.43 0.82
N PHE A 73 0.69 -3.37 1.91
CA PHE A 73 0.94 -4.22 3.08
C PHE A 73 0.06 -5.46 3.03
N SER A 74 0.62 -6.62 3.42
CA SER A 74 -0.09 -7.90 3.47
C SER A 74 0.28 -8.67 4.72
N ASP A 75 -0.69 -9.30 5.36
CA ASP A 75 -0.50 -10.19 6.52
C ASP A 75 -0.47 -11.68 6.14
N ALA A 76 -0.27 -12.00 4.87
CA ALA A 76 -0.27 -13.37 4.35
C ALA A 76 0.73 -14.31 5.05
N SER A 77 1.79 -13.77 5.66
CA SER A 77 2.78 -14.54 6.44
C SER A 77 2.44 -14.65 7.94
N GLY A 78 1.33 -14.08 8.38
CA GLY A 78 0.92 -13.97 9.79
C GLY A 78 1.27 -12.63 10.42
N GLU A 79 2.19 -11.86 9.82
CA GLU A 79 2.57 -10.51 10.21
C GLU A 79 2.58 -9.61 8.97
N TYR A 80 2.31 -8.31 9.15
CA TYR A 80 2.32 -7.39 8.01
C TYR A 80 3.71 -7.21 7.43
N GLU A 81 3.82 -7.47 6.13
CA GLU A 81 5.00 -7.27 5.30
C GLU A 81 4.73 -6.21 4.23
N LEU A 82 5.77 -5.55 3.75
CA LEU A 82 5.69 -4.71 2.56
C LEU A 82 5.87 -5.59 1.32
N HIS A 83 4.84 -5.64 0.50
CA HIS A 83 4.85 -6.35 -0.77
C HIS A 83 5.00 -5.37 -1.94
N LEU A 84 5.85 -5.73 -2.90
CA LEU A 84 6.08 -4.98 -4.13
C LEU A 84 5.71 -5.86 -5.32
N ALA A 85 4.54 -5.63 -5.90
CA ALA A 85 4.01 -6.40 -7.02
C ALA A 85 4.18 -5.67 -8.35
N PRO A 86 4.56 -6.38 -9.43
CA PRO A 86 4.47 -5.82 -10.77
C PRO A 86 3.03 -5.39 -11.10
N GLN A 87 2.86 -4.20 -11.66
CA GLN A 87 1.53 -3.61 -11.92
C GLN A 87 0.62 -4.48 -12.83
N GLY A 88 1.19 -5.32 -13.65
CA GLY A 88 0.45 -6.22 -14.54
C GLY A 88 -0.06 -7.50 -13.87
N GLY A 89 0.29 -7.73 -12.60
CA GLY A 89 -0.04 -8.97 -11.88
C GLY A 89 0.71 -10.21 -12.41
N LYS A 90 1.66 -10.03 -13.31
CA LYS A 90 2.51 -11.09 -13.85
C LYS A 90 3.95 -10.89 -13.38
N GLY A 91 4.53 -11.90 -12.78
CA GLY A 91 5.88 -11.86 -12.24
C GLY A 91 5.93 -12.09 -10.73
N GLU A 92 7.12 -12.10 -10.18
CA GLU A 92 7.35 -12.34 -8.77
C GLU A 92 7.02 -11.12 -7.93
N VAL A 93 6.27 -11.34 -6.84
CA VAL A 93 6.02 -10.34 -5.81
C VAL A 93 7.18 -10.38 -4.82
N LYS A 94 7.90 -9.27 -4.70
CA LYS A 94 8.95 -9.13 -3.68
C LYS A 94 8.29 -8.85 -2.33
N LYS A 95 8.60 -9.69 -1.33
CA LYS A 95 8.05 -9.62 0.02
C LYS A 95 9.14 -9.20 0.99
N HIS A 96 8.89 -8.17 1.77
CA HIS A 96 9.87 -7.62 2.70
C HIS A 96 9.29 -7.59 4.12
N LYS A 97 9.90 -8.39 5.01
CA LYS A 97 9.60 -8.33 6.43
C LYS A 97 9.98 -6.96 6.97
N LEU A 98 9.12 -6.41 7.78
CA LEU A 98 9.30 -5.10 8.38
C LEU A 98 9.64 -5.22 9.87
N THR A 99 10.42 -4.26 10.35
CA THR A 99 10.74 -4.11 11.77
C THR A 99 9.99 -2.89 12.30
N GLY A 100 9.22 -3.05 13.38
CA GLY A 100 8.39 -1.99 13.93
C GLY A 100 7.28 -2.57 14.79
N SER A 101 6.21 -1.81 14.95
CA SER A 101 5.10 -2.18 15.85
C SER A 101 4.06 -3.13 15.24
N GLY A 102 4.34 -3.67 14.05
CA GLY A 102 3.52 -4.74 13.45
C GLY A 102 2.32 -4.29 12.61
N PHE A 103 1.99 -3.00 12.60
CA PHE A 103 0.92 -2.45 11.77
C PHE A 103 1.41 -1.19 11.07
N TYR A 104 1.30 -1.15 9.74
CA TYR A 104 1.86 -0.10 8.90
C TYR A 104 0.78 0.53 8.03
N SER A 105 1.00 1.78 7.60
CA SER A 105 0.04 2.53 6.80
C SER A 105 0.71 3.57 5.90
N ASN A 106 -0.04 4.01 4.88
CA ASN A 106 0.31 5.14 4.02
C ASN A 106 1.69 5.03 3.36
N PRO A 107 1.98 4.01 2.54
CA PRO A 107 3.22 3.93 1.81
C PRO A 107 3.27 4.99 0.71
N VAL A 108 4.28 5.87 0.78
CA VAL A 108 4.48 6.98 -0.17
C VAL A 108 5.81 6.83 -0.87
N TRP A 109 5.78 6.67 -2.18
CA TRP A 109 6.96 6.52 -3.02
C TRP A 109 7.71 7.84 -3.21
N SER A 110 9.05 7.76 -3.23
CA SER A 110 9.90 8.84 -3.75
C SER A 110 9.70 9.01 -5.26
N ARG A 111 9.95 10.21 -5.76
CA ARG A 111 9.73 10.54 -7.19
C ARG A 111 10.56 9.69 -8.15
N ASP A 112 11.73 9.23 -7.73
CA ASP A 112 12.61 8.35 -8.47
C ASP A 112 12.25 6.85 -8.37
N SER A 113 11.17 6.51 -7.65
CA SER A 113 10.70 5.14 -7.40
C SER A 113 11.69 4.23 -6.66
N LYS A 114 12.68 4.80 -5.96
CA LYS A 114 13.72 4.02 -5.26
C LYS A 114 13.48 3.87 -3.77
N LYS A 115 12.61 4.70 -3.19
CA LYS A 115 12.36 4.71 -1.76
C LYS A 115 10.87 4.78 -1.46
N ILE A 116 10.49 4.22 -0.32
CA ILE A 116 9.13 4.30 0.21
C ILE A 116 9.22 4.80 1.65
N VAL A 117 8.36 5.75 2.02
CA VAL A 117 8.18 6.16 3.41
C VAL A 117 6.80 5.72 3.85
N PHE A 118 6.69 5.16 5.05
CA PHE A 118 5.44 4.73 5.66
C PHE A 118 5.46 4.93 7.17
N ALA A 119 4.29 4.96 7.78
CA ALA A 119 4.13 5.05 9.23
C ALA A 119 3.78 3.71 9.84
N ASP A 120 4.14 3.50 11.11
CA ASP A 120 3.65 2.40 11.93
C ASP A 120 2.63 2.88 12.97
N ASN A 121 2.01 1.95 13.70
CA ASN A 121 1.02 2.28 14.75
C ASN A 121 1.63 2.85 16.05
N SER A 122 2.96 2.98 16.14
CA SER A 122 3.65 3.77 17.17
C SER A 122 3.92 5.21 16.73
N ASP A 123 3.33 5.64 15.60
CA ASP A 123 3.59 6.93 14.96
C ASP A 123 5.07 7.15 14.59
N SER A 124 5.83 6.09 14.43
CA SER A 124 7.17 6.16 13.88
C SER A 124 7.14 6.22 12.36
N LEU A 125 8.03 6.99 11.78
CA LEU A 125 8.18 7.08 10.32
C LEU A 125 9.40 6.28 9.87
N TRP A 126 9.18 5.45 8.87
CA TRP A 126 10.16 4.54 8.33
C TRP A 126 10.49 4.85 6.89
N LEU A 127 11.76 4.80 6.54
CA LEU A 127 12.27 4.86 5.19
C LEU A 127 12.65 3.45 4.75
N PHE A 128 12.14 3.01 3.62
CA PHE A 128 12.48 1.75 2.98
C PHE A 128 13.19 2.00 1.65
N ASP A 129 14.36 1.42 1.46
CA ASP A 129 15.11 1.44 0.21
C ASP A 129 14.76 0.20 -0.62
N VAL A 130 14.21 0.42 -1.81
CA VAL A 130 13.63 -0.63 -2.66
C VAL A 130 14.68 -1.57 -3.24
N GLU A 131 15.89 -1.06 -3.50
CA GLU A 131 16.97 -1.85 -4.09
C GLU A 131 17.63 -2.76 -3.06
N SER A 132 18.01 -2.21 -1.92
CA SER A 132 18.70 -2.94 -0.85
C SER A 132 17.75 -3.68 0.10
N GLY A 133 16.46 -3.34 0.13
CA GLY A 133 15.51 -3.86 1.11
C GLY A 133 15.73 -3.32 2.52
N LYS A 134 16.60 -2.32 2.68
CA LYS A 134 16.94 -1.76 3.99
C LYS A 134 15.83 -0.86 4.51
N GLN A 135 15.43 -1.09 5.76
CA GLN A 135 14.51 -0.24 6.51
C GLN A 135 15.27 0.62 7.52
N THR A 136 14.92 1.89 7.63
CA THR A 136 15.53 2.83 8.57
C THR A 136 14.45 3.68 9.22
N LYS A 137 14.41 3.74 10.55
CA LYS A 137 13.52 4.63 11.27
C LYS A 137 14.06 6.07 11.15
N ILE A 138 13.24 7.00 10.65
CA ILE A 138 13.62 8.40 10.42
C ILE A 138 12.96 9.37 11.39
N VAL A 139 11.82 8.99 11.95
CA VAL A 139 11.13 9.75 13.00
C VAL A 139 10.64 8.79 14.07
N GLU A 140 10.83 9.18 15.32
CA GLU A 140 10.28 8.50 16.49
C GLU A 140 9.60 9.56 17.37
N PRO A 141 8.31 9.38 17.74
CA PRO A 141 7.63 10.35 18.59
C PRO A 141 8.25 10.33 19.99
N LYS A 142 8.61 11.50 20.51
CA LYS A 142 9.21 11.63 21.85
C LYS A 142 8.20 11.44 22.99
N TYR A 143 6.92 11.59 22.70
CA TYR A 143 5.84 11.51 23.67
C TYR A 143 4.76 10.61 23.12
N GLY A 144 4.41 9.53 23.82
CA GLY A 144 3.51 8.45 23.38
C GLY A 144 2.03 8.83 23.19
N LEU A 145 1.72 10.08 22.85
CA LEU A 145 0.37 10.60 22.63
C LEU A 145 0.23 11.31 21.29
N SER A 146 0.99 10.90 20.28
CA SER A 146 0.77 11.41 18.93
C SER A 146 -0.60 10.93 18.41
N ARG A 147 -1.34 11.83 17.75
CA ARG A 147 -2.63 11.51 17.11
C ARG A 147 -2.46 11.01 15.67
N GLY A 148 -1.29 10.55 15.35
CA GLY A 148 -0.92 10.04 14.05
C GLY A 148 0.11 10.89 13.33
N ILE A 149 0.96 10.22 12.59
CA ILE A 149 1.90 10.83 11.66
C ILE A 149 1.39 10.66 10.24
N LYS A 150 1.42 11.74 9.45
CA LYS A 150 1.01 11.69 8.05
C LYS A 150 2.13 12.17 7.15
N VAL A 151 2.58 11.31 6.25
CA VAL A 151 3.48 11.72 5.17
C VAL A 151 2.70 12.57 4.18
N SER A 152 3.21 13.76 3.87
CA SER A 152 2.55 14.67 2.93
C SER A 152 3.08 14.47 1.51
N SER A 153 4.39 14.60 1.30
CA SER A 153 4.96 14.45 -0.04
C SER A 153 6.49 14.32 0.00
N TRP A 154 7.03 13.89 -1.14
CA TRP A 154 8.47 13.95 -1.41
C TRP A 154 8.82 15.19 -2.24
N SER A 155 10.03 15.70 -2.04
CA SER A 155 10.60 16.70 -2.93
C SER A 155 10.82 16.15 -4.34
N PRO A 156 10.83 17.00 -5.38
CA PRO A 156 11.06 16.56 -6.77
C PRO A 156 12.37 15.80 -6.97
N ASP A 157 13.41 16.13 -6.22
CA ASP A 157 14.74 15.50 -6.27
C ASP A 157 14.85 14.24 -5.40
N SER A 158 13.74 13.78 -4.78
CA SER A 158 13.68 12.58 -3.92
C SER A 158 14.63 12.60 -2.69
N LYS A 159 15.05 13.78 -2.24
CA LYS A 159 15.97 13.91 -1.10
C LYS A 159 15.26 14.25 0.21
N TRP A 160 14.11 14.90 0.13
CA TRP A 160 13.38 15.39 1.29
C TRP A 160 11.97 14.82 1.31
N VAL A 161 11.47 14.56 2.49
CA VAL A 161 10.08 14.19 2.73
C VAL A 161 9.46 15.16 3.73
N THR A 162 8.23 15.59 3.47
CA THR A 162 7.45 16.42 4.40
C THR A 162 6.41 15.54 5.09
N TYR A 163 6.23 15.77 6.38
CA TYR A 163 5.23 15.07 7.18
C TYR A 163 4.57 16.02 8.17
N ALA A 164 3.37 15.70 8.59
CA ALA A 164 2.70 16.36 9.71
C ALA A 164 2.64 15.38 10.89
N MET A 165 2.89 15.90 12.08
CA MET A 165 2.79 15.17 13.33
C MET A 165 2.14 16.09 14.35
N ASP A 166 1.08 15.62 15.02
CA ASP A 166 0.49 16.35 16.11
C ASP A 166 1.44 16.30 17.32
N THR A 167 1.82 17.45 17.80
CA THR A 167 2.53 17.60 19.08
C THR A 167 1.54 18.03 20.14
N PRO A 168 1.65 17.53 21.37
CA PRO A 168 0.80 17.94 22.48
C PRO A 168 1.00 19.41 22.85
#